data_3f0a5eec09c53a60d53798352ab0e5bd
#
_entry.id   3f0a5eec09c53a60d53798352ab0e5bd
#
_cell.length_a   1.000
_cell.length_b   1.000
_cell.length_c   1.000
_cell.angle_alpha   90.00
_cell.angle_beta   90.00
_cell.angle_gamma   90.00
#
_symmetry.space_group_name_H-M   'P 1'
#
loop_
_entity.id
_entity.type
_entity.pdbx_description
1 polymer ?
#
loop_
_entity_poly.entity_id
_entity_poly.type
_entity_poly.pdbx_seq_one_letter_code
_entity_poly.pdbx_strand_id
1 'polypeptide(L)'
;MRGTGHRRHEVRHSRGEFGPVVRDHGGMDSRFLGIGELAGSPPPAVAVVVDVMRAYTVAAWAFARGAERIVLAGSLDEALALKARHPDWVALKDGPPAPGFDAVNSPGLLRSADLGGRTVVQKTTAGTVGALAVEGASLVLCAGFVVAEATARLLRARACEEVTFVVTGEDGRADEDLACAQYIALRASDGGAGTGAEEFLLRGGASRAAFELAEGVREGVHPDDVALCLELDRFPFAMVAAPEDSLMVLRPCPVPPPAGASPA
;
A
#
# COMPACT_ATOMS: atom_id res chain seq x y z
N MET A 1 -53.88 3.99 -13.95
CA MET A 1 -52.77 3.06 -14.33
C MET A 1 -51.59 3.89 -14.73
N ARG A 2 -50.60 4.01 -13.88
CA ARG A 2 -49.32 4.68 -14.17
C ARG A 2 -48.21 3.65 -14.09
N GLY A 3 -47.57 3.38 -15.23
CA GLY A 3 -46.49 2.41 -15.35
C GLY A 3 -45.20 2.98 -14.77
N THR A 4 -44.62 2.27 -13.85
CA THR A 4 -43.27 2.50 -13.30
C THR A 4 -42.22 1.94 -14.22
N GLY A 5 -41.52 2.83 -14.95
CA GLY A 5 -40.38 2.45 -15.79
C GLY A 5 -39.14 2.14 -14.95
N HIS A 6 -38.78 0.86 -14.86
CA HIS A 6 -37.47 0.42 -14.38
C HIS A 6 -36.42 0.82 -15.43
N ARG A 7 -35.54 1.76 -15.12
CA ARG A 7 -34.31 1.98 -15.87
C ARG A 7 -33.32 0.86 -15.56
N ARG A 8 -33.08 0.02 -16.54
CA ARG A 8 -31.98 -0.94 -16.53
C ARG A 8 -30.68 -0.17 -16.75
N HIS A 9 -29.73 -0.30 -15.83
CA HIS A 9 -28.35 0.14 -16.06
C HIS A 9 -27.72 -0.76 -17.13
N GLU A 10 -27.49 -0.21 -18.31
CA GLU A 10 -26.66 -0.84 -19.34
C GLU A 10 -25.18 -0.66 -18.96
N VAL A 11 -24.54 -1.76 -18.55
CA VAL A 11 -23.09 -1.83 -18.46
C VAL A 11 -22.55 -1.98 -19.88
N ARG A 12 -22.05 -0.89 -20.47
CA ARG A 12 -21.30 -0.96 -21.72
C ARG A 12 -19.94 -1.59 -21.46
N HIS A 13 -19.75 -2.81 -21.89
CA HIS A 13 -18.44 -3.43 -22.03
C HIS A 13 -17.74 -2.82 -23.25
N SER A 14 -16.91 -1.80 -23.05
CA SER A 14 -15.89 -1.43 -24.02
C SER A 14 -14.72 -2.40 -23.89
N ARG A 15 -14.51 -3.25 -24.87
CA ARG A 15 -13.29 -4.03 -25.04
C ARG A 15 -12.17 -3.07 -25.43
N GLY A 16 -11.20 -2.88 -24.55
CA GLY A 16 -9.99 -2.10 -24.84
C GLY A 16 -9.48 -1.33 -23.62
N GLU A 17 -8.45 -1.80 -22.99
CA GLU A 17 -7.29 -1.09 -22.45
C GLU A 17 -7.29 -0.48 -21.05
N PHE A 18 -8.36 -0.41 -20.26
CA PHE A 18 -8.22 0.10 -18.88
C PHE A 18 -9.16 -0.63 -17.93
N GLY A 19 -8.64 -0.97 -16.73
CA GLY A 19 -9.42 -1.57 -15.66
C GLY A 19 -10.66 -0.73 -15.27
N PRO A 20 -11.59 -1.23 -14.45
CA PRO A 20 -12.84 -0.56 -14.15
C PRO A 20 -12.58 0.82 -13.50
N VAL A 21 -13.06 1.88 -14.17
CA VAL A 21 -13.11 3.24 -13.61
C VAL A 21 -14.39 3.34 -12.80
N VAL A 22 -14.27 3.52 -11.49
CA VAL A 22 -15.40 3.85 -10.63
C VAL A 22 -15.50 5.38 -10.57
N ARG A 23 -16.53 5.94 -11.21
CA ARG A 23 -16.83 7.38 -11.13
C ARG A 23 -17.89 7.61 -10.07
N ASP A 24 -17.54 8.37 -9.07
CA ASP A 24 -18.49 8.95 -8.13
C ASP A 24 -18.82 10.40 -8.52
N HIS A 25 -20.08 10.80 -8.41
CA HIS A 25 -20.55 12.12 -8.86
C HIS A 25 -20.05 13.21 -7.90
N GLY A 26 -18.87 13.79 -8.20
CA GLY A 26 -18.26 14.90 -7.47
C GLY A 26 -17.03 14.52 -6.64
N GLY A 27 -16.51 13.29 -6.77
CA GLY A 27 -15.35 12.78 -6.07
C GLY A 27 -14.15 12.50 -6.99
N MET A 28 -13.10 11.97 -6.40
CA MET A 28 -11.85 11.57 -7.02
C MET A 28 -12.07 10.38 -7.99
N ASP A 29 -11.63 10.50 -9.23
CA ASP A 29 -11.62 9.39 -10.20
C ASP A 29 -10.56 8.34 -9.78
N SER A 30 -10.98 7.11 -9.52
CA SER A 30 -10.12 6.03 -9.04
C SER A 30 -10.02 4.90 -10.06
N ARG A 31 -8.78 4.51 -10.40
CA ARG A 31 -8.47 3.35 -11.24
C ARG A 31 -7.74 2.32 -10.42
N PHE A 32 -8.07 1.04 -10.59
CA PHE A 32 -7.44 -0.08 -9.88
C PHE A 32 -6.76 -0.97 -10.94
N LEU A 33 -5.43 -1.05 -10.88
CA LEU A 33 -4.61 -1.77 -11.87
C LEU A 33 -3.65 -2.72 -11.17
N GLY A 34 -3.37 -3.85 -11.80
CA GLY A 34 -2.23 -4.69 -11.45
C GLY A 34 -0.92 -4.12 -12.03
N ILE A 35 0.22 -4.58 -11.50
CA ILE A 35 1.54 -4.13 -11.97
C ILE A 35 1.72 -4.38 -13.47
N GLY A 36 1.26 -5.53 -13.98
CA GLY A 36 1.35 -5.89 -15.40
C GLY A 36 0.57 -4.96 -16.33
N GLU A 37 -0.50 -4.33 -15.83
CA GLU A 37 -1.34 -3.42 -16.62
C GLU A 37 -0.73 -2.01 -16.76
N LEU A 38 0.33 -1.71 -16.01
CA LEU A 38 1.07 -0.44 -16.13
C LEU A 38 2.02 -0.44 -17.33
N ALA A 39 2.38 -1.62 -17.84
CA ALA A 39 3.35 -1.75 -18.92
C ALA A 39 2.89 -1.08 -20.22
N GLY A 40 3.74 -0.21 -20.78
CA GLY A 40 3.45 0.51 -22.04
C GLY A 40 2.57 1.73 -21.90
N SER A 41 2.08 2.06 -20.71
CA SER A 41 1.36 3.30 -20.41
C SER A 41 2.28 4.36 -19.82
N PRO A 42 2.02 5.66 -20.04
CA PRO A 42 2.74 6.70 -19.31
C PRO A 42 2.48 6.56 -17.80
N PRO A 43 3.45 6.94 -16.95
CA PRO A 43 3.25 6.93 -15.50
C PRO A 43 2.02 7.76 -15.11
N PRO A 44 1.18 7.30 -14.16
CA PRO A 44 0.06 8.09 -13.65
C PRO A 44 0.56 9.35 -12.93
N ALA A 45 -0.24 10.41 -12.90
CA ALA A 45 0.11 11.59 -12.13
C ALA A 45 0.20 11.29 -10.62
N VAL A 46 -0.76 10.52 -10.11
CA VAL A 46 -0.81 10.07 -8.71
C VAL A 46 -0.98 8.56 -8.67
N ALA A 47 -0.10 7.87 -7.97
CA ALA A 47 -0.17 6.43 -7.73
C ALA A 47 -0.26 6.13 -6.23
N VAL A 48 -1.14 5.20 -5.85
CA VAL A 48 -1.18 4.57 -4.53
C VAL A 48 -0.88 3.09 -4.71
N VAL A 49 0.30 2.67 -4.28
CA VAL A 49 0.73 1.27 -4.37
C VAL A 49 0.31 0.56 -3.09
N VAL A 50 -0.53 -0.46 -3.23
CA VAL A 50 -1.11 -1.17 -2.09
C VAL A 50 -0.55 -2.58 -1.99
N ASP A 51 0.06 -2.88 -0.84
CA ASP A 51 0.54 -4.21 -0.46
C ASP A 51 0.31 -4.39 1.05
N VAL A 52 -0.84 -5.00 1.38
CA VAL A 52 -1.28 -5.20 2.76
C VAL A 52 -0.49 -6.32 3.41
N MET A 53 -0.31 -7.42 2.69
CA MET A 53 0.32 -8.64 3.21
C MET A 53 1.58 -9.02 2.43
N ARG A 54 2.76 -8.33 2.74
CA ARG A 54 2.97 -7.60 4.01
C ARG A 54 3.80 -6.31 3.84
N ALA A 55 4.21 -5.95 2.60
CA ALA A 55 5.28 -4.96 2.39
C ALA A 55 5.04 -3.63 3.10
N TYR A 56 3.87 -3.01 2.92
CA TYR A 56 3.64 -1.67 3.44
C TYR A 56 3.09 -1.65 4.87
N THR A 57 2.57 -2.76 5.36
CA THR A 57 2.38 -2.95 6.81
C THR A 57 3.74 -2.98 7.52
N VAL A 58 4.72 -3.74 6.99
CA VAL A 58 6.08 -3.79 7.55
C VAL A 58 6.76 -2.44 7.49
N ALA A 59 6.64 -1.72 6.37
CA ALA A 59 7.19 -0.37 6.22
C ALA A 59 6.63 0.60 7.28
N ALA A 60 5.31 0.57 7.51
CA ALA A 60 4.66 1.41 8.52
C ALA A 60 5.15 1.07 9.94
N TRP A 61 5.30 -0.22 10.27
CA TRP A 61 5.88 -0.64 11.53
C TRP A 61 7.35 -0.22 11.67
N ALA A 62 8.15 -0.30 10.59
CA ALA A 62 9.54 0.16 10.60
C ALA A 62 9.62 1.65 10.96
N PHE A 63 8.78 2.50 10.37
CA PHE A 63 8.71 3.92 10.73
C PHE A 63 8.24 4.14 12.18
N ALA A 64 7.24 3.39 12.64
CA ALA A 64 6.80 3.46 14.03
C ALA A 64 7.89 3.00 15.03
N ARG A 65 8.84 2.19 14.57
CA ARG A 65 10.03 1.77 15.33
C ARG A 65 11.23 2.69 15.15
N GLY A 66 11.05 3.84 14.50
CA GLY A 66 12.04 4.90 14.40
C GLY A 66 12.92 4.87 13.17
N ALA A 67 12.64 4.03 12.17
CA ALA A 67 13.35 4.10 10.90
C ALA A 67 13.22 5.49 10.28
N GLU A 68 14.34 6.06 9.83
CA GLU A 68 14.37 7.40 9.23
C GLU A 68 13.81 7.37 7.81
N ARG A 69 14.18 6.33 7.04
CA ARG A 69 13.76 6.11 5.65
C ARG A 69 13.87 4.65 5.29
N ILE A 70 13.15 4.27 4.22
CA ILE A 70 13.23 2.93 3.64
C ILE A 70 13.60 3.07 2.16
N VAL A 71 14.68 2.41 1.76
CA VAL A 71 15.09 2.29 0.35
C VAL A 71 14.41 1.06 -0.23
N LEU A 72 13.66 1.26 -1.31
CA LEU A 72 12.94 0.18 -2.01
C LEU A 72 13.87 -0.41 -3.08
N ALA A 73 14.34 -1.62 -2.87
CA ALA A 73 15.23 -2.31 -3.80
C ALA A 73 14.45 -3.13 -4.84
N GLY A 74 14.89 -3.09 -6.10
CA GLY A 74 14.30 -3.83 -7.21
C GLY A 74 14.68 -5.32 -7.22
N SER A 75 15.86 -5.66 -6.65
CA SER A 75 16.37 -7.03 -6.61
C SER A 75 17.05 -7.36 -5.29
N LEU A 76 17.22 -8.67 -5.02
CA LEU A 76 17.99 -9.11 -3.85
C LEU A 76 19.45 -8.68 -3.94
N ASP A 77 20.04 -8.75 -5.14
CA ASP A 77 21.43 -8.36 -5.37
C ASP A 77 21.64 -6.86 -5.12
N GLU A 78 20.68 -6.02 -5.53
CA GLU A 78 20.70 -4.59 -5.23
C GLU A 78 20.61 -4.33 -3.72
N ALA A 79 19.70 -5.00 -3.02
CA ALA A 79 19.57 -4.87 -1.57
C ALA A 79 20.86 -5.27 -0.85
N LEU A 80 21.49 -6.37 -1.25
CA LEU A 80 22.77 -6.82 -0.71
C LEU A 80 23.93 -5.86 -1.03
N ALA A 81 23.97 -5.32 -2.26
CA ALA A 81 24.97 -4.34 -2.66
C ALA A 81 24.83 -3.02 -1.86
N LEU A 82 23.60 -2.59 -1.59
CA LEU A 82 23.31 -1.44 -0.72
C LEU A 82 23.76 -1.72 0.72
N LYS A 83 23.40 -2.88 1.27
CA LYS A 83 23.84 -3.32 2.61
C LYS A 83 25.35 -3.40 2.73
N ALA A 84 26.04 -3.90 1.72
CA ALA A 84 27.51 -3.99 1.72
C ALA A 84 28.17 -2.60 1.71
N ARG A 85 27.60 -1.61 0.99
CA ARG A 85 28.08 -0.22 0.98
C ARG A 85 27.73 0.55 2.27
N HIS A 86 26.67 0.16 2.94
CA HIS A 86 26.14 0.78 4.15
C HIS A 86 25.87 -0.29 5.21
N PRO A 87 26.93 -0.77 5.91
CA PRO A 87 26.78 -1.89 6.86
C PRO A 87 25.85 -1.61 8.06
N ASP A 88 25.63 -0.34 8.37
CA ASP A 88 24.72 0.15 9.38
C ASP A 88 23.24 0.13 8.97
N TRP A 89 22.92 0.02 7.67
CA TRP A 89 21.54 -0.09 7.22
C TRP A 89 20.97 -1.47 7.57
N VAL A 90 19.65 -1.56 7.71
CA VAL A 90 18.94 -2.81 8.01
C VAL A 90 18.32 -3.36 6.74
N ALA A 91 18.72 -4.55 6.29
CA ALA A 91 18.19 -5.16 5.08
C ALA A 91 17.07 -6.16 5.40
N LEU A 92 15.91 -5.96 4.76
CA LEU A 92 14.71 -6.79 4.89
C LEU A 92 14.36 -7.45 3.57
N LYS A 93 13.87 -8.70 3.60
CA LYS A 93 13.38 -9.41 2.42
C LYS A 93 12.17 -10.31 2.72
N ASP A 94 11.41 -10.65 1.70
CA ASP A 94 10.38 -11.70 1.77
C ASP A 94 10.98 -13.10 1.88
N GLY A 95 10.15 -14.03 2.38
CA GLY A 95 10.47 -15.44 2.51
C GLY A 95 11.42 -15.74 3.67
N PRO A 96 12.12 -16.88 3.68
CA PRO A 96 12.93 -17.31 4.81
C PRO A 96 14.12 -16.39 5.04
N PRO A 97 14.71 -16.40 6.26
CA PRO A 97 15.98 -15.75 6.53
C PRO A 97 17.06 -16.15 5.53
N ALA A 98 17.88 -15.20 5.12
CA ALA A 98 18.96 -15.45 4.16
C ALA A 98 20.22 -14.67 4.53
N PRO A 99 21.43 -15.19 4.20
CA PRO A 99 22.69 -14.51 4.46
C PRO A 99 22.70 -13.09 3.87
N GLY A 100 23.20 -12.13 4.64
CA GLY A 100 23.30 -10.72 4.24
C GLY A 100 22.04 -9.88 4.49
N PHE A 101 20.93 -10.52 4.88
CA PHE A 101 19.73 -9.83 5.35
C PHE A 101 19.63 -9.90 6.87
N ASP A 102 19.22 -8.79 7.48
CA ASP A 102 19.12 -8.68 8.95
C ASP A 102 17.78 -9.22 9.47
N ALA A 103 16.73 -9.14 8.65
CA ALA A 103 15.42 -9.63 9.04
C ALA A 103 14.56 -10.00 7.81
N VAL A 104 13.42 -10.61 8.08
CA VAL A 104 12.39 -10.94 7.08
C VAL A 104 11.25 -9.92 7.14
N ASN A 105 10.50 -9.81 6.05
CA ASN A 105 9.39 -8.88 5.89
C ASN A 105 8.14 -9.37 6.65
N SER A 106 8.18 -9.28 7.98
CA SER A 106 7.12 -9.68 8.91
C SER A 106 6.88 -8.61 9.96
N PRO A 107 5.67 -8.01 10.05
CA PRO A 107 5.37 -7.01 11.07
C PRO A 107 5.45 -7.59 12.47
N GLY A 108 5.08 -8.84 12.68
CA GLY A 108 5.15 -9.51 13.98
C GLY A 108 6.58 -9.64 14.50
N LEU A 109 7.55 -9.88 13.62
CA LEU A 109 8.96 -9.94 13.98
C LEU A 109 9.59 -8.55 14.14
N LEU A 110 9.15 -7.58 13.31
CA LEU A 110 9.73 -6.24 13.28
C LEU A 110 9.22 -5.33 14.39
N ARG A 111 7.99 -5.55 14.90
CA ARG A 111 7.35 -4.66 15.89
C ARG A 111 8.14 -4.44 17.19
N SER A 112 9.09 -5.32 17.51
CA SER A 112 9.95 -5.21 18.67
C SER A 112 11.38 -4.74 18.34
N ALA A 113 11.69 -4.52 17.04
CA ALA A 113 13.02 -4.07 16.63
C ALA A 113 13.27 -2.61 17.05
N ASP A 114 14.53 -2.27 17.32
CA ASP A 114 14.97 -0.88 17.46
C ASP A 114 15.56 -0.41 16.12
N LEU A 115 14.86 0.50 15.46
CA LEU A 115 15.25 1.07 14.19
C LEU A 115 15.52 2.58 14.28
N GLY A 116 15.70 3.10 15.50
CA GLY A 116 15.91 4.53 15.75
C GLY A 116 17.01 5.14 14.87
N GLY A 117 16.65 6.08 13.99
CA GLY A 117 17.56 6.76 13.06
C GLY A 117 18.17 5.88 11.97
N ARG A 118 17.71 4.61 11.81
CA ARG A 118 18.28 3.68 10.83
C ARG A 118 17.63 3.86 9.45
N THR A 119 18.42 3.66 8.41
CA THR A 119 17.92 3.42 7.06
C THR A 119 17.62 1.93 6.91
N VAL A 120 16.44 1.60 6.37
CA VAL A 120 16.05 0.24 6.02
C VAL A 120 16.18 0.06 4.51
N VAL A 121 16.71 -1.07 4.04
CA VAL A 121 16.60 -1.52 2.64
C VAL A 121 15.58 -2.62 2.60
N GLN A 122 14.49 -2.41 1.88
CA GLN A 122 13.41 -3.38 1.75
C GLN A 122 13.34 -3.93 0.33
N LYS A 123 13.36 -5.25 0.19
CA LYS A 123 13.09 -5.96 -1.05
C LYS A 123 11.94 -6.94 -0.84
N THR A 124 10.85 -6.74 -1.59
CA THR A 124 9.69 -7.61 -1.55
C THR A 124 9.33 -8.14 -2.94
N THR A 125 8.52 -9.20 -2.98
CA THR A 125 8.14 -9.85 -4.24
C THR A 125 7.26 -8.95 -5.11
N ALA A 126 6.36 -8.20 -4.50
CA ALA A 126 5.36 -7.41 -5.21
C ALA A 126 5.39 -5.91 -4.83
N GLY A 127 5.38 -5.55 -3.55
CA GLY A 127 5.26 -4.16 -3.10
C GLY A 127 6.36 -3.25 -3.63
N THR A 128 7.64 -3.61 -3.45
CA THR A 128 8.76 -2.80 -3.97
C THR A 128 8.76 -2.74 -5.49
N VAL A 129 8.39 -3.83 -6.17
CA VAL A 129 8.25 -3.86 -7.64
C VAL A 129 7.16 -2.91 -8.11
N GLY A 130 6.00 -2.89 -7.44
CA GLY A 130 4.90 -1.98 -7.75
C GLY A 130 5.28 -0.52 -7.59
N ALA A 131 6.01 -0.16 -6.52
CA ALA A 131 6.46 1.22 -6.31
C ALA A 131 7.46 1.67 -7.39
N LEU A 132 8.39 0.81 -7.75
CA LEU A 132 9.36 1.09 -8.82
C LEU A 132 8.70 1.18 -10.20
N ALA A 133 7.63 0.43 -10.45
CA ALA A 133 6.88 0.49 -11.71
C ALA A 133 6.19 1.85 -11.95
N VAL A 134 5.99 2.65 -10.90
CA VAL A 134 5.37 3.98 -10.97
C VAL A 134 6.32 5.10 -10.54
N GLU A 135 7.63 4.88 -10.53
CA GLU A 135 8.63 5.87 -10.09
C GLU A 135 8.57 7.21 -10.85
N GLY A 136 8.02 7.19 -12.08
CA GLY A 136 7.80 8.40 -12.88
C GLY A 136 6.54 9.20 -12.52
N ALA A 137 5.73 8.76 -11.55
CA ALA A 137 4.56 9.50 -11.10
C ALA A 137 4.96 10.75 -10.29
N SER A 138 4.16 11.81 -10.38
CA SER A 138 4.39 13.06 -9.62
C SER A 138 4.20 12.88 -8.11
N LEU A 139 3.37 11.91 -7.71
CA LEU A 139 3.17 11.52 -6.33
C LEU A 139 3.00 10.00 -6.26
N VAL A 140 3.85 9.34 -5.49
CA VAL A 140 3.75 7.91 -5.18
C VAL A 140 3.49 7.74 -3.70
N LEU A 141 2.38 7.10 -3.37
CA LEU A 141 2.03 6.68 -2.01
C LEU A 141 2.13 5.17 -1.91
N CYS A 142 2.58 4.67 -0.76
CA CYS A 142 2.61 3.25 -0.45
C CYS A 142 1.69 2.99 0.75
N ALA A 143 0.79 2.01 0.67
CA ALA A 143 -0.25 1.86 1.66
C ALA A 143 -0.60 0.39 1.99
N GLY A 144 -1.12 0.23 3.19
CA GLY A 144 -1.88 -0.90 3.71
C GLY A 144 -2.95 -0.37 4.64
N PHE A 145 -3.78 -1.23 5.23
CA PHE A 145 -4.86 -0.81 6.16
C PHE A 145 -4.33 0.01 7.34
N VAL A 146 -3.14 -0.27 7.81
CA VAL A 146 -2.52 0.40 8.97
C VAL A 146 -2.29 1.92 8.80
N VAL A 147 -2.36 2.43 7.56
CA VAL A 147 -2.17 3.85 7.22
C VAL A 147 -3.26 4.36 6.25
N ALA A 148 -4.38 3.66 6.14
CA ALA A 148 -5.38 3.92 5.10
C ALA A 148 -6.01 5.31 5.21
N GLU A 149 -6.48 5.73 6.39
CA GLU A 149 -7.04 7.06 6.59
C GLU A 149 -6.00 8.17 6.38
N ALA A 150 -4.77 7.97 6.86
CA ALA A 150 -3.70 8.94 6.63
C ALA A 150 -3.41 9.13 5.13
N THR A 151 -3.41 8.03 4.37
CA THR A 151 -3.27 8.06 2.90
C THR A 151 -4.43 8.79 2.24
N ALA A 152 -5.67 8.47 2.61
CA ALA A 152 -6.88 9.13 2.09
C ALA A 152 -6.88 10.64 2.38
N ARG A 153 -6.48 11.03 3.60
CA ARG A 153 -6.37 12.45 4.00
C ARG A 153 -5.32 13.19 3.20
N LEU A 154 -4.19 12.57 2.90
CA LEU A 154 -3.17 13.19 2.07
C LEU A 154 -3.68 13.41 0.64
N LEU A 155 -4.40 12.44 0.05
CA LEU A 155 -5.03 12.58 -1.26
C LEU A 155 -6.01 13.75 -1.29
N ARG A 156 -6.88 13.87 -0.28
CA ARG A 156 -7.80 15.01 -0.13
C ARG A 156 -7.06 16.35 0.01
N ALA A 157 -6.05 16.39 0.88
CA ALA A 157 -5.27 17.61 1.13
C ALA A 157 -4.50 18.09 -0.12
N ARG A 158 -4.16 17.16 -1.02
CA ARG A 158 -3.52 17.44 -2.31
C ARG A 158 -4.51 17.70 -3.44
N ALA A 159 -5.83 17.64 -3.15
CA ALA A 159 -6.91 17.79 -4.14
C ALA A 159 -6.67 16.90 -5.39
N CYS A 160 -6.33 15.63 -5.15
CA CYS A 160 -6.08 14.68 -6.23
C CYS A 160 -7.40 14.35 -6.92
N GLU A 161 -7.53 14.71 -8.20
CA GLU A 161 -8.73 14.46 -9.00
C GLU A 161 -8.75 13.06 -9.62
N GLU A 162 -7.58 12.54 -10.00
CA GLU A 162 -7.40 11.21 -10.59
C GLU A 162 -6.28 10.47 -9.86
N VAL A 163 -6.59 9.25 -9.40
CA VAL A 163 -5.65 8.39 -8.66
C VAL A 163 -5.65 6.99 -9.23
N THR A 164 -4.46 6.47 -9.53
CA THR A 164 -4.26 5.08 -9.89
C THR A 164 -3.83 4.29 -8.67
N PHE A 165 -4.66 3.34 -8.25
CA PHE A 165 -4.33 2.36 -7.22
C PHE A 165 -3.67 1.16 -7.88
N VAL A 166 -2.43 0.86 -7.48
CA VAL A 166 -1.67 -0.30 -7.96
C VAL A 166 -1.83 -1.41 -6.93
N VAL A 167 -2.61 -2.43 -7.29
CA VAL A 167 -2.84 -3.65 -6.51
C VAL A 167 -1.71 -4.61 -6.83
N THR A 168 -0.83 -4.90 -5.87
CA THR A 168 0.45 -5.55 -6.20
C THR A 168 0.38 -7.07 -6.23
N GLY A 169 -0.47 -7.68 -5.41
CA GLY A 169 -0.61 -9.13 -5.31
C GLY A 169 -1.43 -9.75 -6.44
N GLU A 170 -1.15 -11.01 -6.78
CA GLU A 170 -1.90 -11.86 -7.72
C GLU A 170 -2.27 -11.18 -9.06
N ASP A 171 -1.31 -10.47 -9.65
CA ASP A 171 -1.51 -9.71 -10.90
C ASP A 171 -2.69 -8.71 -10.83
N GLY A 172 -2.83 -8.02 -9.69
CA GLY A 172 -3.87 -7.03 -9.46
C GLY A 172 -5.20 -7.60 -8.94
N ARG A 173 -5.22 -8.85 -8.50
CA ARG A 173 -6.43 -9.55 -8.02
C ARG A 173 -6.38 -9.95 -6.56
N ALA A 174 -5.32 -9.62 -5.83
CA ALA A 174 -5.23 -9.91 -4.40
C ALA A 174 -6.36 -9.19 -3.64
N ASP A 175 -7.23 -9.97 -3.00
CA ASP A 175 -8.44 -9.45 -2.35
C ASP A 175 -8.15 -8.47 -1.22
N GLU A 176 -7.09 -8.69 -0.44
CA GLU A 176 -6.65 -7.81 0.65
C GLU A 176 -6.16 -6.46 0.13
N ASP A 177 -5.36 -6.46 -0.94
CA ASP A 177 -4.82 -5.24 -1.53
C ASP A 177 -5.93 -4.44 -2.21
N LEU A 178 -6.81 -5.12 -2.98
CA LEU A 178 -7.93 -4.49 -3.65
C LEU A 178 -8.95 -3.93 -2.63
N ALA A 179 -9.26 -4.67 -1.56
CA ALA A 179 -10.14 -4.19 -0.51
C ALA A 179 -9.58 -2.93 0.16
N CYS A 180 -8.28 -2.92 0.49
CA CYS A 180 -7.62 -1.77 1.07
C CYS A 180 -7.61 -0.56 0.10
N ALA A 181 -7.30 -0.79 -1.19
CA ALA A 181 -7.31 0.24 -2.22
C ALA A 181 -8.70 0.89 -2.36
N GLN A 182 -9.76 0.07 -2.42
CA GLN A 182 -11.14 0.54 -2.48
C GLN A 182 -11.56 1.31 -1.22
N TYR A 183 -11.15 0.84 -0.05
CA TYR A 183 -11.38 1.56 1.20
C TYR A 183 -10.71 2.94 1.19
N ILE A 184 -9.44 3.04 0.80
CA ILE A 184 -8.72 4.32 0.70
C ILE A 184 -9.41 5.25 -0.30
N ALA A 185 -9.80 4.74 -1.48
CA ALA A 185 -10.49 5.52 -2.51
C ALA A 185 -11.80 6.11 -1.99
N LEU A 186 -12.61 5.29 -1.32
CA LEU A 186 -13.86 5.71 -0.72
C LEU A 186 -13.64 6.77 0.36
N ARG A 187 -12.66 6.55 1.27
CA ARG A 187 -12.31 7.53 2.32
C ARG A 187 -11.78 8.84 1.73
N ALA A 188 -11.09 8.79 0.60
CA ALA A 188 -10.60 9.97 -0.08
C ALA A 188 -11.73 10.78 -0.74
N SER A 189 -12.79 10.12 -1.25
CA SER A 189 -13.91 10.76 -1.96
C SER A 189 -14.96 11.34 -1.02
N ASP A 190 -15.38 10.61 0.01
CA ASP A 190 -16.54 11.00 0.88
C ASP A 190 -16.19 11.88 2.08
N GLY A 191 -14.92 12.23 2.22
CA GLY A 191 -14.46 13.05 3.35
C GLY A 191 -14.55 12.36 4.71
N GLY A 192 -14.84 11.06 4.72
CA GLY A 192 -14.86 10.27 5.94
C GLY A 192 -16.24 10.07 6.57
N ALA A 193 -17.31 10.39 5.86
CA ALA A 193 -18.67 10.20 6.35
C ALA A 193 -19.07 8.71 6.34
N GLY A 194 -18.91 8.03 7.47
CA GLY A 194 -19.75 6.90 7.85
C GLY A 194 -19.53 5.55 7.17
N THR A 195 -18.50 5.35 6.37
CA THR A 195 -18.31 4.07 5.70
C THR A 195 -17.67 3.05 6.64
N GLY A 196 -18.40 1.97 6.93
CA GLY A 196 -17.89 0.86 7.73
C GLY A 196 -16.68 0.22 7.06
N ALA A 197 -15.54 0.18 7.76
CA ALA A 197 -14.35 -0.52 7.31
C ALA A 197 -14.51 -2.04 7.39
N GLU A 198 -15.53 -2.51 8.10
CA GLU A 198 -15.72 -3.92 8.46
C GLU A 198 -15.76 -4.84 7.22
N GLU A 199 -16.50 -4.45 6.17
CA GLU A 199 -16.58 -5.23 4.94
C GLU A 199 -15.21 -5.40 4.27
N PHE A 200 -14.42 -4.33 4.21
CA PHE A 200 -13.09 -4.35 3.60
C PHE A 200 -12.10 -5.19 4.41
N LEU A 201 -12.15 -5.08 5.74
CA LEU A 201 -11.32 -5.90 6.63
C LEU A 201 -11.70 -7.38 6.58
N LEU A 202 -13.00 -7.70 6.51
CA LEU A 202 -13.47 -9.08 6.34
C LEU A 202 -12.97 -9.67 5.03
N ARG A 203 -13.03 -8.93 3.92
CA ARG A 203 -12.50 -9.36 2.63
C ARG A 203 -10.98 -9.59 2.72
N GLY A 204 -10.24 -8.66 3.33
CA GLY A 204 -8.80 -8.81 3.55
C GLY A 204 -8.46 -10.06 4.38
N GLY A 205 -9.22 -10.30 5.44
CA GLY A 205 -9.04 -11.48 6.31
C GLY A 205 -9.44 -12.81 5.67
N ALA A 206 -10.33 -12.79 4.67
CA ALA A 206 -10.73 -13.96 3.90
C ALA A 206 -9.86 -14.19 2.64
N SER A 207 -8.86 -13.35 2.41
CA SER A 207 -8.00 -13.45 1.23
C SER A 207 -7.12 -14.71 1.25
N ARG A 208 -6.65 -15.08 0.07
CA ARG A 208 -5.68 -16.18 -0.07
C ARG A 208 -4.39 -15.89 0.69
N ALA A 209 -3.90 -14.65 0.65
CA ALA A 209 -2.69 -14.27 1.37
C ALA A 209 -2.85 -14.42 2.88
N ALA A 210 -4.00 -14.02 3.45
CA ALA A 210 -4.32 -14.22 4.86
C ALA A 210 -4.31 -15.69 5.25
N PHE A 211 -4.94 -16.54 4.44
CA PHE A 211 -4.95 -18.00 4.64
C PHE A 211 -3.52 -18.58 4.59
N GLU A 212 -2.73 -18.27 3.55
CA GLU A 212 -1.37 -18.80 3.39
C GLU A 212 -0.43 -18.35 4.54
N LEU A 213 -0.62 -17.14 5.08
CA LEU A 213 0.12 -16.66 6.25
C LEU A 213 -0.32 -17.38 7.53
N ALA A 214 -1.62 -17.53 7.76
CA ALA A 214 -2.18 -18.17 8.95
C ALA A 214 -1.80 -19.66 9.04
N GLU A 215 -1.81 -20.36 7.90
CA GLU A 215 -1.45 -21.78 7.80
C GLU A 215 0.06 -22.03 7.73
N GLY A 216 0.89 -20.96 7.73
CA GLY A 216 2.34 -21.10 7.64
C GLY A 216 2.83 -21.67 6.31
N VAL A 217 2.04 -21.54 5.24
CA VAL A 217 2.43 -21.95 3.87
C VAL A 217 3.59 -21.08 3.37
N ARG A 218 3.60 -19.80 3.77
CA ARG A 218 4.71 -18.90 3.47
C ARG A 218 5.76 -18.96 4.57
N GLU A 219 7.02 -18.95 4.17
CA GLU A 219 8.15 -18.90 5.11
C GLU A 219 8.43 -17.45 5.57
N GLY A 220 9.13 -17.29 6.71
CA GLY A 220 9.46 -15.99 7.27
C GLY A 220 8.23 -15.23 7.76
N VAL A 221 7.30 -15.93 8.42
CA VAL A 221 6.05 -15.39 8.95
C VAL A 221 6.02 -15.47 10.48
N HIS A 222 5.20 -14.62 11.08
CA HIS A 222 4.86 -14.64 12.51
C HIS A 222 3.34 -14.88 12.66
N PRO A 223 2.89 -15.62 13.68
CA PRO A 223 1.46 -15.89 13.87
C PRO A 223 0.56 -14.65 13.92
N ASP A 224 1.11 -13.52 14.39
CA ASP A 224 0.36 -12.25 14.47
C ASP A 224 0.35 -11.45 13.16
N ASP A 225 1.05 -11.89 12.09
CA ASP A 225 1.20 -11.08 10.87
C ASP A 225 -0.14 -10.70 10.25
N VAL A 226 -1.09 -11.65 10.14
CA VAL A 226 -2.42 -11.38 9.58
C VAL A 226 -3.16 -10.32 10.42
N ALA A 227 -3.19 -10.49 11.74
CA ALA A 227 -3.87 -9.56 12.63
C ALA A 227 -3.26 -8.15 12.55
N LEU A 228 -1.93 -8.05 12.52
CA LEU A 228 -1.21 -6.78 12.40
C LEU A 228 -1.42 -6.10 11.03
N CYS A 229 -1.56 -6.89 9.95
CA CYS A 229 -1.85 -6.36 8.63
C CYS A 229 -3.29 -5.83 8.49
N LEU A 230 -4.20 -6.32 9.30
CA LEU A 230 -5.62 -5.92 9.32
C LEU A 230 -5.94 -4.86 10.40
N GLU A 231 -4.95 -4.40 11.17
CA GLU A 231 -5.14 -3.24 12.03
C GLU A 231 -5.46 -2.01 11.15
N LEU A 232 -6.62 -1.39 11.41
CA LEU A 232 -7.04 -0.23 10.65
C LEU A 232 -6.47 1.04 11.26
N ASP A 233 -5.91 1.91 10.42
CA ASP A 233 -5.50 3.28 10.80
C ASP A 233 -4.60 3.35 12.04
N ARG A 234 -3.77 2.33 12.20
CA ARG A 234 -2.86 2.19 13.34
C ARG A 234 -1.89 3.37 13.46
N PHE A 235 -1.48 3.95 12.32
CA PHE A 235 -0.46 4.98 12.28
C PHE A 235 -1.00 6.27 11.62
N PRO A 236 -0.69 7.46 12.20
CA PRO A 236 -1.27 8.73 11.76
C PRO A 236 -0.46 9.42 10.66
N PHE A 237 0.33 8.68 9.89
CA PHE A 237 1.14 9.20 8.80
C PHE A 237 0.86 8.46 7.49
N ALA A 238 0.94 9.15 6.37
CA ALA A 238 1.03 8.53 5.05
C ALA A 238 2.48 8.17 4.72
N MET A 239 2.68 7.29 3.76
CA MET A 239 4.02 6.91 3.29
C MET A 239 4.20 7.37 1.85
N VAL A 240 5.18 8.26 1.62
CA VAL A 240 5.48 8.85 0.31
C VAL A 240 6.79 8.27 -0.20
N ALA A 241 6.78 7.73 -1.41
CA ALA A 241 7.97 7.29 -2.11
C ALA A 241 8.41 8.34 -3.14
N ALA A 242 9.69 8.66 -3.17
CA ALA A 242 10.27 9.60 -4.11
C ALA A 242 11.71 9.20 -4.48
N PRO A 243 12.20 9.57 -5.67
CA PRO A 243 13.60 9.39 -6.02
C PRO A 243 14.51 10.29 -5.16
N GLU A 244 15.52 9.69 -4.52
CA GLU A 244 16.60 10.37 -3.80
C GLU A 244 17.93 9.69 -4.20
N ASP A 245 18.90 10.45 -4.75
CA ASP A 245 20.22 9.93 -5.15
C ASP A 245 20.15 8.64 -5.99
N SER A 246 19.26 8.62 -6.98
CA SER A 246 19.00 7.46 -7.85
C SER A 246 18.40 6.23 -7.15
N LEU A 247 17.90 6.35 -5.94
CA LEU A 247 17.19 5.32 -5.21
C LEU A 247 15.73 5.73 -5.00
N MET A 248 14.82 4.77 -5.04
CA MET A 248 13.44 5.03 -4.61
C MET A 248 13.37 4.95 -3.09
N VAL A 249 13.07 6.07 -2.45
CA VAL A 249 13.07 6.21 -0.99
C VAL A 249 11.67 6.47 -0.47
N LEU A 250 11.23 5.66 0.46
CA LEU A 250 9.97 5.80 1.17
C LEU A 250 10.20 6.55 2.49
N ARG A 251 9.35 7.54 2.78
CA ARG A 251 9.38 8.33 4.02
C ARG A 251 7.99 8.46 4.64
N PRO A 252 7.89 8.54 5.98
CA PRO A 252 6.64 8.88 6.63
C PRO A 252 6.32 10.36 6.39
N CYS A 253 5.10 10.65 6.00
CA CYS A 253 4.59 12.00 5.78
C CYS A 253 3.50 12.30 6.80
N PRO A 254 3.73 13.19 7.78
CA PRO A 254 2.69 13.62 8.70
C PRO A 254 1.52 14.23 7.93
N VAL A 255 0.29 13.86 8.30
CA VAL A 255 -0.92 14.44 7.71
C VAL A 255 -1.64 15.30 8.74
N PRO A 256 -2.17 16.47 8.33
CA PRO A 256 -2.92 17.33 9.24
C PRO A 256 -4.03 16.55 9.95
N PRO A 257 -4.35 16.84 11.22
CA PRO A 257 -5.49 16.23 11.89
C PRO A 257 -6.79 16.52 11.11
N PRO A 258 -7.83 15.67 11.22
CA PRO A 258 -9.12 16.01 10.61
C PRO A 258 -9.62 17.36 11.10
N ALA A 259 -10.26 18.11 10.20
CA ALA A 259 -10.85 19.40 10.57
C ALA A 259 -11.84 19.19 11.73
N GLY A 260 -11.58 19.84 12.87
CA GLY A 260 -12.41 19.72 14.08
C GLY A 260 -11.86 18.80 15.19
N ALA A 261 -10.72 18.15 15.01
CA ALA A 261 -10.04 17.46 16.11
C ALA A 261 -9.27 18.50 16.94
N SER A 262 -9.70 18.76 18.17
CA SER A 262 -8.90 19.54 19.14
C SER A 262 -7.62 18.76 19.47
N PRO A 263 -6.48 19.44 19.60
CA PRO A 263 -5.27 18.81 20.12
C PRO A 263 -5.53 18.28 21.53
N ALA A 264 -5.19 17.02 21.77
CA ALA A 264 -5.27 16.37 23.07
C ALA A 264 -4.18 16.89 23.99
#